data_fb178225454a3e5e428a76df7de0aa44
#
_entry.id   fb178225454a3e5e428a76df7de0aa44
#
_cell.length_a   1.000
_cell.length_b   1.000
_cell.length_c   1.000
_cell.angle_alpha   90.00
_cell.angle_beta   90.00
_cell.angle_gamma   90.00
#
_symmetry.space_group_name_H-M   'P 1'
#
loop_
_entity.id
_entity.type
_entity.pdbx_description
1 polymer ?
#
loop_
_entity_poly.entity_id
_entity_poly.type
_entity_poly.pdbx_seq_one_letter_code
_entity_poly.pdbx_strand_id
1 'polypeptide(L)'
;MKNILQVSSLFVFLSTSVIAEVLPTADEVKAVLIKVEYGKDLQFRATAEDWKEIRPHMLPARIDPKPALWEGLADATIIKKDGKSMKVTMWMPASGQGAFSVGGKYYRGGNSSRTLKAILDAHQRSMKRAHEQKN
;
A
#
# COMPACT_ATOMS: atom_id res chain seq x y z
N MET A 1 -23.96 34.79 4.91
CA MET A 1 -24.61 33.47 4.83
C MET A 1 -24.02 32.58 3.74
N LYS A 2 -23.80 33.08 2.53
CA LYS A 2 -23.21 32.28 1.44
C LYS A 2 -21.79 31.80 1.76
N ASN A 3 -21.00 32.59 2.51
CA ASN A 3 -19.60 32.25 2.84
C ASN A 3 -19.52 31.06 3.81
N ILE A 4 -20.49 30.88 4.70
CA ILE A 4 -20.50 29.78 5.68
C ILE A 4 -20.71 28.44 4.98
N LEU A 5 -21.61 28.38 4.00
CA LEU A 5 -21.87 27.17 3.22
C LEU A 5 -20.66 26.76 2.37
N GLN A 6 -19.96 27.75 1.78
CA GLN A 6 -18.76 27.49 1.00
C GLN A 6 -17.62 26.93 1.84
N VAL A 7 -17.45 27.44 3.07
CA VAL A 7 -16.40 26.98 4.00
C VAL A 7 -16.69 25.53 4.42
N SER A 8 -17.94 25.19 4.68
CA SER A 8 -18.30 23.81 5.05
C SER A 8 -18.00 22.81 3.91
N SER A 9 -18.36 23.16 2.68
CA SER A 9 -18.07 22.32 1.51
C SER A 9 -16.58 22.11 1.31
N LEU A 10 -15.81 23.17 1.45
CA LEU A 10 -14.37 23.13 1.30
C LEU A 10 -13.72 22.25 2.35
N PHE A 11 -14.21 22.29 3.58
CA PHE A 11 -13.71 21.51 4.71
C PHE A 11 -13.88 20.01 4.49
N VAL A 12 -15.06 19.59 4.02
CA VAL A 12 -15.34 18.18 3.70
C VAL A 12 -14.48 17.70 2.56
N PHE A 13 -14.26 18.52 1.56
CA PHE A 13 -13.44 18.19 0.40
C PHE A 13 -11.95 17.96 0.80
N LEU A 14 -11.40 18.82 1.65
CA LEU A 14 -10.02 18.70 2.11
C LEU A 14 -9.79 17.43 2.92
N SER A 15 -10.75 17.01 3.77
CA SER A 15 -10.60 15.80 4.56
C SER A 15 -10.62 14.52 3.73
N THR A 16 -11.27 14.53 2.55
CA THR A 16 -11.29 13.38 1.65
C THR A 16 -10.00 13.24 0.84
N SER A 17 -9.38 14.35 0.42
CA SER A 17 -8.18 14.30 -0.42
C SER A 17 -6.91 13.92 0.34
N VAL A 18 -6.81 14.22 1.65
CA VAL A 18 -5.61 13.94 2.46
C VAL A 18 -5.36 12.43 2.59
N ILE A 19 -6.42 11.62 2.63
CA ILE A 19 -6.30 10.17 2.86
C ILE A 19 -5.77 9.43 1.63
N ALA A 20 -6.08 9.91 0.43
CA ALA A 20 -5.68 9.26 -0.83
C ALA A 20 -4.17 9.36 -1.13
N GLU A 21 -3.46 10.30 -0.50
CA GLU A 21 -2.07 10.60 -0.81
C GLU A 21 -1.05 9.89 0.08
N VAL A 22 -1.49 9.03 1.00
CA VAL A 22 -0.60 8.35 1.95
C VAL A 22 0.37 7.42 1.24
N LEU A 23 -0.10 6.71 0.21
CA LEU A 23 0.72 5.79 -0.56
C LEU A 23 1.19 6.48 -1.85
N PRO A 24 2.50 6.44 -2.15
CA PRO A 24 3.01 7.06 -3.37
C PRO A 24 2.46 6.39 -4.61
N THR A 25 2.32 7.14 -5.68
CA THR A 25 1.92 6.61 -6.98
C THR A 25 3.13 5.96 -7.67
N ALA A 26 2.88 5.14 -8.68
CA ALA A 26 3.95 4.40 -9.36
C ALA A 26 5.00 5.31 -10.01
N ASP A 27 4.60 6.49 -10.49
CA ASP A 27 5.54 7.44 -11.10
C ASP A 27 6.51 8.08 -10.08
N GLU A 28 6.20 8.03 -8.79
CA GLU A 28 7.11 8.48 -7.73
C GLU A 28 8.06 7.38 -7.25
N VAL A 29 7.85 6.14 -7.68
CA VAL A 29 8.51 4.96 -7.12
C VAL A 29 9.61 4.46 -8.07
N LYS A 30 10.79 4.19 -7.49
CA LYS A 30 11.90 3.55 -8.19
C LYS A 30 11.81 2.03 -8.07
N ALA A 31 11.56 1.53 -6.87
CA ALA A 31 11.47 0.10 -6.58
C ALA A 31 10.77 -0.13 -5.24
N VAL A 32 10.31 -1.34 -5.01
CA VAL A 32 9.71 -1.74 -3.74
C VAL A 32 10.32 -3.05 -3.29
N LEU A 33 10.88 -3.07 -2.08
CA LEU A 33 11.39 -4.29 -1.46
C LEU A 33 10.26 -4.89 -0.63
N ILE A 34 9.80 -6.07 -0.99
CA ILE A 34 8.65 -6.71 -0.34
C ILE A 34 9.08 -7.95 0.41
N LYS A 35 8.64 -8.04 1.66
CA LYS A 35 8.78 -9.23 2.48
C LYS A 35 7.39 -9.71 2.86
N VAL A 36 6.97 -10.85 2.33
CA VAL A 36 5.68 -11.47 2.65
C VAL A 36 5.84 -12.27 3.94
N GLU A 37 4.92 -12.07 4.88
CA GLU A 37 4.91 -12.80 6.15
C GLU A 37 3.77 -13.82 6.23
N TYR A 38 2.70 -13.59 5.49
CA TYR A 38 1.53 -14.47 5.51
C TYR A 38 1.75 -15.73 4.67
N GLY A 39 1.69 -16.87 5.33
CA GLY A 39 1.78 -18.18 4.68
C GLY A 39 3.18 -18.63 4.35
N LYS A 40 3.91 -17.87 3.57
CA LYS A 40 5.28 -18.19 3.16
C LYS A 40 6.19 -17.00 3.37
N ASP A 41 7.40 -17.28 3.78
CA ASP A 41 8.43 -16.26 3.98
C ASP A 41 9.11 -15.98 2.63
N LEU A 42 8.64 -14.96 1.92
CA LEU A 42 9.14 -14.57 0.61
C LEU A 42 9.71 -13.16 0.67
N GLN A 43 10.85 -12.95 0.01
CA GLN A 43 11.43 -11.62 -0.16
C GLN A 43 11.80 -11.41 -1.62
N PHE A 44 11.46 -10.25 -2.17
CA PHE A 44 11.81 -9.93 -3.55
C PHE A 44 11.77 -8.42 -3.79
N ARG A 45 12.35 -8.01 -4.91
CA ARG A 45 12.32 -6.62 -5.35
C ARG A 45 11.25 -6.48 -6.43
N ALA A 46 10.27 -5.65 -6.17
CA ALA A 46 9.20 -5.32 -7.10
C ALA A 46 9.55 -4.03 -7.87
N THR A 47 9.01 -3.92 -9.07
CA THR A 47 9.18 -2.73 -9.91
C THR A 47 8.10 -1.69 -9.62
N ALA A 48 8.27 -0.49 -10.19
CA ALA A 48 7.23 0.53 -10.14
C ALA A 48 5.92 0.04 -10.80
N GLU A 49 6.04 -0.75 -11.87
CA GLU A 49 4.86 -1.34 -12.54
C GLU A 49 4.16 -2.34 -11.65
N ASP A 50 4.92 -3.15 -10.89
CA ASP A 50 4.32 -4.06 -9.89
C ASP A 50 3.58 -3.27 -8.81
N TRP A 51 4.14 -2.16 -8.35
CA TRP A 51 3.49 -1.29 -7.36
C TRP A 51 2.19 -0.69 -7.91
N LYS A 52 2.17 -0.34 -9.17
CA LYS A 52 0.97 0.14 -9.86
C LYS A 52 -0.17 -0.87 -9.79
N GLU A 53 0.16 -2.17 -9.83
CA GLU A 53 -0.82 -3.26 -9.72
C GLU A 53 -1.24 -3.52 -8.27
N ILE A 54 -0.32 -3.36 -7.32
CA ILE A 54 -0.57 -3.66 -5.90
C ILE A 54 -1.37 -2.55 -5.22
N ARG A 55 -0.95 -1.31 -5.41
CA ARG A 55 -1.48 -0.13 -4.73
C ARG A 55 -3.01 0.00 -4.76
N PRO A 56 -3.70 -0.19 -5.89
CA PRO A 56 -5.16 -0.02 -5.94
C PRO A 56 -5.94 -0.95 -5.01
N HIS A 57 -5.38 -2.11 -4.68
CA HIS A 57 -6.03 -3.08 -3.80
C HIS A 57 -5.94 -2.69 -2.32
N MET A 58 -5.13 -1.69 -1.99
CA MET A 58 -4.98 -1.14 -0.64
C MET A 58 -5.88 0.10 -0.44
N LEU A 59 -6.52 0.57 -1.50
CA LEU A 59 -7.28 1.82 -1.50
C LEU A 59 -8.74 1.57 -1.90
N PRO A 60 -9.66 2.51 -1.59
CA PRO A 60 -9.45 3.72 -0.78
C PRO A 60 -9.23 3.37 0.69
N ALA A 61 -8.47 4.18 1.39
CA ALA A 61 -8.15 3.94 2.79
C ALA A 61 -8.46 5.17 3.65
N ARG A 62 -8.74 4.93 4.91
CA ARG A 62 -8.97 5.98 5.89
C ARG A 62 -8.24 5.64 7.19
N ILE A 63 -7.91 6.66 7.97
CA ILE A 63 -7.25 6.48 9.27
C ILE A 63 -8.12 5.64 10.19
N ASP A 64 -7.48 4.67 10.86
CA ASP A 64 -8.09 3.90 11.94
C ASP A 64 -7.38 4.29 13.24
N PRO A 65 -8.06 5.04 14.13
CA PRO A 65 -7.43 5.47 15.39
C PRO A 65 -7.23 4.35 16.41
N LYS A 66 -7.89 3.21 16.20
CA LYS A 66 -7.83 2.08 17.14
C LYS A 66 -7.49 0.79 16.40
N PRO A 67 -6.21 0.56 16.10
CA PRO A 67 -5.82 -0.70 15.47
C PRO A 67 -6.11 -1.87 16.42
N ALA A 68 -6.63 -2.96 15.86
CA ALA A 68 -6.83 -4.20 16.59
C ALA A 68 -5.61 -5.10 16.41
N LEU A 69 -5.65 -6.30 16.99
CA LEU A 69 -4.66 -7.31 16.71
C LEU A 69 -4.92 -7.88 15.32
N TRP A 70 -4.11 -7.47 14.37
CA TRP A 70 -4.19 -7.94 12.99
C TRP A 70 -3.05 -8.86 12.67
N GLU A 71 -3.31 -9.85 11.84
CA GLU A 71 -2.26 -10.72 11.33
C GLU A 71 -1.42 -9.98 10.29
N GLY A 72 -0.09 -10.16 10.32
CA GLY A 72 0.80 -9.54 9.35
C GLY A 72 0.66 -10.15 7.97
N LEU A 73 0.61 -9.32 6.95
CA LEU A 73 0.55 -9.76 5.57
C LEU A 73 1.92 -9.61 4.89
N ALA A 74 2.46 -8.42 4.90
CA ALA A 74 3.75 -8.13 4.25
C ALA A 74 4.30 -6.79 4.72
N ASP A 75 5.61 -6.64 4.59
CA ASP A 75 6.30 -5.36 4.73
C ASP A 75 6.79 -4.90 3.36
N ALA A 76 6.59 -3.64 3.04
CA ALA A 76 7.09 -3.05 1.82
C ALA A 76 7.97 -1.85 2.15
N THR A 77 9.19 -1.85 1.63
CA THR A 77 10.06 -0.66 1.68
C THR A 77 10.01 -0.02 0.30
N ILE A 78 9.36 1.12 0.21
CA ILE A 78 9.18 1.83 -1.05
C ILE A 78 10.35 2.79 -1.23
N ILE A 79 11.14 2.57 -2.26
CA ILE A 79 12.27 3.42 -2.63
C ILE A 79 11.74 4.41 -3.68
N LYS A 80 11.71 5.69 -3.32
CA LYS A 80 11.19 6.74 -4.19
C LYS A 80 12.28 7.29 -5.10
N LYS A 81 11.88 7.88 -6.20
CA LYS A 81 12.82 8.45 -7.18
C LYS A 81 13.66 9.59 -6.62
N ASP A 82 13.17 10.28 -5.58
CA ASP A 82 13.92 11.35 -4.90
C ASP A 82 15.00 10.81 -3.95
N GLY A 83 15.17 9.50 -3.84
CA GLY A 83 16.13 8.85 -2.97
C GLY A 83 15.62 8.56 -1.57
N LYS A 84 14.45 9.05 -1.20
CA LYS A 84 13.85 8.76 0.10
C LYS A 84 13.18 7.40 0.09
N SER A 85 13.12 6.74 1.24
CA SER A 85 12.41 5.49 1.40
C SER A 85 11.28 5.61 2.41
N MET A 86 10.27 4.76 2.25
CA MET A 86 9.09 4.74 3.10
C MET A 86 8.75 3.29 3.42
N LYS A 87 8.54 2.99 4.69
CA LYS A 87 8.15 1.65 5.11
C LYS A 87 6.63 1.58 5.28
N VAL A 88 6.02 0.59 4.62
CA VAL A 88 4.59 0.30 4.72
C VAL A 88 4.44 -1.11 5.25
N THR A 89 3.77 -1.26 6.39
CA THR A 89 3.43 -2.58 6.92
C THR A 89 1.99 -2.88 6.56
N MET A 90 1.76 -4.03 5.93
CA MET A 90 0.42 -4.46 5.49
C MET A 90 -0.10 -5.52 6.44
N TRP A 91 -1.39 -5.46 6.74
CA TRP A 91 -2.05 -6.31 7.73
C TRP A 91 -3.27 -6.98 7.12
N MET A 92 -3.70 -8.09 7.74
CA MET A 92 -4.92 -8.82 7.36
C MET A 92 -5.91 -8.82 8.52
N PRO A 93 -6.82 -7.83 8.58
CA PRO A 93 -7.93 -7.91 9.54
C PRO A 93 -8.85 -9.10 9.25
N ALA A 94 -9.46 -9.64 10.30
CA ALA A 94 -10.36 -10.79 10.16
C ALA A 94 -11.57 -10.52 9.26
N SER A 95 -11.93 -9.24 9.08
CA SER A 95 -13.05 -8.84 8.21
C SER A 95 -12.78 -9.03 6.71
N GLY A 96 -11.52 -9.28 6.32
CA GLY A 96 -11.12 -9.32 4.90
C GLY A 96 -10.84 -7.96 4.29
N GLN A 97 -11.19 -6.87 4.98
CA GLN A 97 -10.81 -5.52 4.57
C GLN A 97 -9.30 -5.38 4.71
N GLY A 98 -8.66 -4.63 3.81
CA GLY A 98 -7.23 -4.38 3.91
C GLY A 98 -6.89 -3.38 5.02
N ALA A 99 -5.65 -3.41 5.47
CA ALA A 99 -5.12 -2.45 6.43
C ALA A 99 -3.62 -2.31 6.23
N PHE A 100 -3.10 -1.12 6.53
CA PHE A 100 -1.67 -0.89 6.49
C PHE A 100 -1.30 0.22 7.47
N SER A 101 -0.02 0.27 7.82
CA SER A 101 0.51 1.33 8.68
C SER A 101 1.70 2.01 8.02
N VAL A 102 1.80 3.31 8.20
CA VAL A 102 2.89 4.16 7.71
C VAL A 102 3.18 5.20 8.79
N GLY A 103 4.45 5.32 9.18
CA GLY A 103 4.86 6.35 10.13
C GLY A 103 4.11 6.31 11.46
N GLY A 104 3.77 5.12 11.95
CA GLY A 104 3.05 4.95 13.20
C GLY A 104 1.55 5.21 13.12
N LYS A 105 1.02 5.49 11.94
CA LYS A 105 -0.41 5.68 11.73
C LYS A 105 -0.99 4.47 11.02
N TYR A 106 -2.20 4.10 11.40
CA TYR A 106 -2.90 2.92 10.87
C TYR A 106 -4.05 3.35 9.97
N TYR A 107 -4.22 2.62 8.89
CA TYR A 107 -5.24 2.88 7.88
C TYR A 107 -5.99 1.61 7.55
N ARG A 108 -7.29 1.73 7.30
CA ARG A 108 -8.11 0.64 6.78
C ARG A 108 -8.57 0.98 5.38
N GLY A 109 -8.49 0.01 4.48
CA GLY A 109 -8.96 0.20 3.12
C GLY A 109 -8.60 -0.94 2.21
N GLY A 110 -9.29 -1.00 1.10
CA GLY A 110 -9.05 -2.01 0.09
C GLY A 110 -9.44 -3.42 0.55
N ASN A 111 -8.73 -4.41 0.03
CA ASN A 111 -9.00 -5.82 0.27
C ASN A 111 -7.68 -6.58 0.45
N SER A 112 -7.50 -7.24 1.58
CA SER A 112 -6.25 -7.90 1.93
C SER A 112 -5.95 -9.10 1.02
N SER A 113 -6.96 -9.89 0.66
CA SER A 113 -6.76 -11.05 -0.22
C SER A 113 -6.32 -10.63 -1.63
N ARG A 114 -6.90 -9.56 -2.16
CA ARG A 114 -6.52 -9.04 -3.47
C ARG A 114 -5.12 -8.42 -3.43
N THR A 115 -4.79 -7.73 -2.34
CA THR A 115 -3.44 -7.20 -2.14
C THR A 115 -2.42 -8.33 -2.12
N LEU A 116 -2.68 -9.39 -1.36
CA LEU A 116 -1.79 -10.55 -1.31
C LEU A 116 -1.63 -11.19 -2.68
N LYS A 117 -2.74 -11.38 -3.41
CA LYS A 117 -2.69 -11.96 -4.75
C LYS A 117 -1.82 -11.11 -5.70
N ALA A 118 -1.98 -9.81 -5.66
CA ALA A 118 -1.17 -8.89 -6.49
C ALA A 118 0.31 -8.99 -6.14
N ILE A 119 0.63 -9.11 -4.85
CA ILE A 119 2.01 -9.29 -4.38
C ILE A 119 2.59 -10.61 -4.88
N LEU A 120 1.84 -11.70 -4.76
CA LEU A 120 2.31 -13.02 -5.22
C LEU A 120 2.49 -13.06 -6.74
N ASP A 121 1.61 -12.41 -7.49
CA ASP A 121 1.76 -12.27 -8.94
C ASP A 121 3.04 -11.49 -9.30
N ALA A 122 3.33 -10.42 -8.54
CA ALA A 122 4.56 -9.64 -8.71
C ALA A 122 5.80 -10.49 -8.41
N HIS A 123 5.73 -11.34 -7.39
CA HIS A 123 6.81 -12.26 -7.05
C HIS A 123 7.09 -13.23 -8.19
N GLN A 124 6.05 -13.79 -8.79
CA GLN A 124 6.20 -14.69 -9.94
C GLN A 124 6.85 -13.97 -11.13
N ARG A 125 6.45 -12.74 -11.41
CA ARG A 125 7.08 -11.94 -12.47
C ARG A 125 8.55 -11.69 -12.17
N SER A 126 8.88 -11.42 -10.90
CA SER A 126 10.27 -11.22 -10.45
C SER A 126 11.12 -12.47 -10.69
N MET A 127 10.59 -13.66 -10.37
CA MET A 127 11.26 -14.92 -10.59
C MET A 127 11.48 -15.18 -12.08
N LYS A 128 10.50 -14.89 -12.90
CA LYS A 128 10.58 -15.06 -14.36
C LYS A 128 11.67 -14.16 -14.95
N ARG A 129 11.73 -12.89 -14.53
CA ARG A 129 12.77 -11.97 -14.97
C ARG A 129 14.17 -12.46 -14.59
N ALA A 130 14.34 -12.95 -13.36
CA ALA A 130 15.61 -13.48 -12.90
C ALA A 130 16.05 -14.71 -13.71
N HIS A 131 15.11 -15.58 -14.07
CA HIS A 131 15.36 -16.76 -14.88
C HIS A 131 15.78 -16.38 -16.31
N GLU A 132 15.09 -15.40 -16.91
CA GLU A 132 15.40 -14.92 -18.26
C GLU A 132 16.77 -14.28 -18.34
N GLN A 133 17.22 -13.59 -17.28
CA GLN A 133 18.53 -12.94 -17.24
C GLN A 133 19.69 -13.95 -17.15
N LYS A 134 19.43 -15.16 -16.68
CA LYS A 134 20.46 -16.21 -16.60
C LYS A 134 20.68 -16.95 -17.92
N ASN A 135 19.76 -16.82 -18.84
CA ASN A 135 19.82 -17.45 -20.16
C ASN A 135 20.14 -16.42 -21.23
#